data_e2cca6ca012e0a45c29d9d71a0533515
#
_entry.id   e2cca6ca012e0a45c29d9d71a0533515
#
_cell.length_a   1.000
_cell.length_b   1.000
_cell.length_c   1.000
_cell.angle_alpha   90.00
_cell.angle_beta   90.00
_cell.angle_gamma   90.00
#
_symmetry.space_group_name_H-M   'P 1'
#
loop_
_entity.id
_entity.type
_entity.pdbx_description
1 polymer ?
#
loop_
_entity_poly.entity_id
_entity_poly.type
_entity_poly.pdbx_seq_one_letter_code
_entity_poly.pdbx_strand_id
1 'polypeptide(L)'
;GEQRSKRPLIETNSVDLVISNCVLNLVSDKEKQQLVNEIFRVLKPGGRMAISDIVCDEPVPCRLKADKELWSGCISGAFQEQEIMKMFVEAGFQALCFDMWSTEPWRVIENIEFRAVTLTGVKPEDKGRFDYGHAVIYRGPFNAVYDDDGNAFPRGECMAVCERTFRFLTEGPYQDDFIGITPAVERDPVPWCAPSGTKRPVAETKGGVQINSDVSGSCCY
;
A
#
# COMPACT_ATOMS: atom_id res chain seq x y z
N GLY A 1 15.20 28.76 -4.90
CA GLY A 1 14.19 28.75 -3.80
C GLY A 1 12.92 29.52 -4.15
N GLU A 2 13.00 30.76 -4.65
CA GLU A 2 11.82 31.62 -4.89
C GLU A 2 10.88 31.17 -6.02
N GLN A 3 11.38 30.48 -7.05
CA GLN A 3 10.53 30.00 -8.15
C GLN A 3 9.66 28.79 -7.76
N ARG A 4 10.09 27.98 -6.79
CA ARG A 4 9.32 26.79 -6.32
C ARG A 4 8.06 27.16 -5.55
N SER A 5 8.02 28.34 -4.90
CA SER A 5 6.84 28.76 -4.12
C SER A 5 5.70 29.34 -4.98
N LYS A 6 6.00 29.76 -6.21
CA LYS A 6 5.01 30.41 -7.10
C LYS A 6 4.39 29.49 -8.16
N ARG A 7 5.13 28.48 -8.63
CA ARG A 7 4.62 27.47 -9.58
C ARG A 7 5.48 26.21 -9.50
N PRO A 8 4.96 25.08 -9.06
CA PRO A 8 5.69 23.83 -9.04
C PRO A 8 6.02 23.38 -10.47
N LEU A 9 7.19 22.76 -10.67
CA LEU A 9 7.60 22.23 -11.99
C LEU A 9 6.68 21.10 -12.48
N ILE A 10 6.18 20.29 -11.56
CA ILE A 10 5.21 19.21 -11.82
C ILE A 10 3.94 19.55 -11.05
N GLU A 11 2.81 19.53 -11.74
CA GLU A 11 1.52 19.86 -11.14
C GLU A 11 1.09 18.80 -10.12
N THR A 12 0.27 19.18 -9.14
CA THR A 12 -0.33 18.26 -8.18
C THR A 12 -1.26 17.29 -8.90
N ASN A 13 -1.25 16.01 -8.50
CA ASN A 13 -2.13 14.98 -9.06
C ASN A 13 -2.00 14.82 -10.59
N SER A 14 -0.79 14.87 -11.12
CA SER A 14 -0.55 14.89 -12.56
C SER A 14 0.09 13.63 -13.13
N VAL A 15 0.73 12.80 -12.29
CA VAL A 15 1.45 11.60 -12.74
C VAL A 15 0.82 10.31 -12.18
N ASP A 16 0.86 9.25 -12.97
CA ASP A 16 0.27 7.95 -12.60
C ASP A 16 1.26 7.06 -11.84
N LEU A 17 2.56 7.28 -12.08
CA LEU A 17 3.63 6.46 -11.51
C LEU A 17 4.86 7.32 -11.24
N VAL A 18 5.49 7.09 -10.08
CA VAL A 18 6.83 7.60 -9.74
C VAL A 18 7.76 6.41 -9.53
N ILE A 19 8.87 6.41 -10.24
CA ILE A 19 9.94 5.42 -10.06
C ILE A 19 11.22 6.17 -9.67
N SER A 20 11.92 5.66 -8.67
CA SER A 20 13.24 6.15 -8.26
C SER A 20 14.19 4.97 -8.04
N ASN A 21 15.46 5.17 -8.41
CA ASN A 21 16.50 4.17 -8.18
C ASN A 21 17.78 4.87 -7.69
N CYS A 22 18.21 4.56 -6.47
CA CYS A 22 19.42 5.07 -5.81
C CYS A 22 19.49 6.62 -5.77
N VAL A 23 18.39 7.30 -5.52
CA VAL A 23 18.32 8.77 -5.48
C VAL A 23 17.97 9.30 -4.09
N LEU A 24 17.10 8.61 -3.34
CA LEU A 24 16.65 9.08 -2.04
C LEU A 24 17.80 9.21 -1.04
N ASN A 25 18.74 8.29 -1.07
CA ASN A 25 19.93 8.30 -0.19
C ASN A 25 20.94 9.41 -0.49
N LEU A 26 20.80 10.07 -1.65
CA LEU A 26 21.63 11.24 -2.02
C LEU A 26 21.03 12.56 -1.50
N VAL A 27 19.80 12.52 -0.98
CA VAL A 27 19.12 13.67 -0.41
C VAL A 27 19.46 13.80 1.08
N SER A 28 19.67 15.04 1.56
CA SER A 28 19.96 15.25 2.97
C SER A 28 18.81 14.80 3.87
N ASP A 29 19.12 14.31 5.08
CA ASP A 29 18.10 13.82 6.03
C ASP A 29 16.97 14.84 6.29
N LYS A 30 17.30 16.13 6.26
CA LYS A 30 16.32 17.22 6.46
C LYS A 30 15.35 17.40 5.30
N GLU A 31 15.73 16.98 4.10
CA GLU A 31 14.94 17.16 2.86
C GLU A 31 14.22 15.88 2.43
N LYS A 32 14.56 14.74 3.03
CA LYS A 32 13.96 13.44 2.68
C LYS A 32 12.44 13.43 2.82
N GLN A 33 11.92 13.92 3.95
CA GLN A 33 10.47 14.00 4.16
C GLN A 33 9.81 14.92 3.12
N GLN A 34 10.46 16.03 2.78
CA GLN A 34 9.93 16.92 1.74
C GLN A 34 9.89 16.21 0.39
N LEU A 35 10.92 15.43 0.04
CA LEU A 35 10.93 14.67 -1.20
C LEU A 35 9.80 13.63 -1.25
N VAL A 36 9.60 12.88 -0.16
CA VAL A 36 8.50 11.90 -0.06
C VAL A 36 7.13 12.59 -0.18
N ASN A 37 6.95 13.74 0.48
CA ASN A 37 5.74 14.54 0.35
C ASN A 37 5.52 15.04 -1.08
N GLU A 38 6.59 15.41 -1.80
CA GLU A 38 6.50 15.81 -3.21
C GLU A 38 6.15 14.64 -4.13
N ILE A 39 6.69 13.45 -3.88
CA ILE A 39 6.27 12.22 -4.58
C ILE A 39 4.77 12.00 -4.40
N PHE A 40 4.29 12.09 -3.16
CA PHE A 40 2.86 11.95 -2.86
C PHE A 40 2.02 13.05 -3.54
N ARG A 41 2.48 14.30 -3.51
CA ARG A 41 1.77 15.43 -4.11
C ARG A 41 1.56 15.28 -5.61
N VAL A 42 2.60 14.88 -6.35
CA VAL A 42 2.55 14.79 -7.82
C VAL A 42 1.76 13.59 -8.33
N LEU A 43 1.70 12.50 -7.56
CA LEU A 43 0.91 11.32 -7.91
C LEU A 43 -0.58 11.65 -7.94
N LYS A 44 -1.28 11.16 -8.95
CA LYS A 44 -2.75 11.14 -8.98
C LYS A 44 -3.29 10.26 -7.86
N PRO A 45 -4.53 10.49 -7.37
CA PRO A 45 -5.24 9.50 -6.59
C PRO A 45 -5.29 8.15 -7.32
N GLY A 46 -4.94 7.05 -6.64
CA GLY A 46 -4.74 5.73 -7.24
C GLY A 46 -3.38 5.53 -7.91
N GLY A 47 -2.55 6.58 -8.00
CA GLY A 47 -1.20 6.51 -8.54
C GLY A 47 -0.25 5.70 -7.65
N ARG A 48 0.77 5.12 -8.26
CA ARG A 48 1.70 4.17 -7.62
C ARG A 48 3.11 4.73 -7.53
N MET A 49 3.88 4.26 -6.57
CA MET A 49 5.33 4.50 -6.53
C MET A 49 6.09 3.19 -6.42
N ALA A 50 7.32 3.20 -6.95
CA ALA A 50 8.32 2.15 -6.79
C ALA A 50 9.69 2.80 -6.56
N ILE A 51 10.25 2.60 -5.38
CA ILE A 51 11.49 3.20 -4.92
C ILE A 51 12.48 2.09 -4.61
N SER A 52 13.53 2.00 -5.42
CA SER A 52 14.64 1.08 -5.18
C SER A 52 15.80 1.86 -4.60
N ASP A 53 16.25 1.50 -3.40
CA ASP A 53 17.40 2.13 -2.75
C ASP A 53 18.07 1.19 -1.74
N ILE A 54 19.14 1.64 -1.13
CA ILE A 54 19.85 0.92 -0.07
C ILE A 54 19.24 1.31 1.28
N VAL A 55 18.96 0.32 2.11
CA VAL A 55 18.60 0.50 3.51
C VAL A 55 19.62 -0.13 4.43
N CYS A 56 19.60 0.21 5.70
CA CYS A 56 20.47 -0.33 6.73
C CYS A 56 19.67 -0.85 7.93
N ASP A 57 20.21 -1.85 8.61
CA ASP A 57 19.62 -2.45 9.81
C ASP A 57 19.75 -1.56 11.04
N GLU A 58 20.87 -0.82 11.15
CA GLU A 58 21.14 0.10 12.24
C GLU A 58 21.33 1.54 11.75
N PRO A 59 21.10 2.56 12.60
CA PRO A 59 21.31 3.97 12.23
C PRO A 59 22.75 4.25 11.82
N VAL A 60 22.95 4.89 10.66
CA VAL A 60 24.29 5.27 10.17
C VAL A 60 24.91 6.30 11.09
N PRO A 61 26.08 6.06 11.72
CA PRO A 61 26.74 7.01 12.59
C PRO A 61 27.17 8.30 11.87
N CYS A 62 27.22 9.43 12.60
CA CYS A 62 27.58 10.72 12.02
C CYS A 62 28.93 10.72 11.27
N ARG A 63 29.92 9.93 11.73
CA ARG A 63 31.23 9.82 11.07
C ARG A 63 31.10 9.21 9.66
N LEU A 64 30.25 8.19 9.49
CA LEU A 64 30.00 7.57 8.19
C LEU A 64 29.13 8.48 7.31
N LYS A 65 28.20 9.23 7.90
CA LYS A 65 27.41 10.24 7.19
C LYS A 65 28.26 11.38 6.61
N ALA A 66 29.40 11.69 7.22
CA ALA A 66 30.32 12.72 6.75
C ALA A 66 31.28 12.26 5.65
N ASP A 67 31.33 10.98 5.37
CA ASP A 67 32.22 10.39 4.36
C ASP A 67 31.65 10.59 2.96
N LYS A 68 32.40 11.30 2.10
CA LYS A 68 31.97 11.66 0.74
C LYS A 68 31.95 10.46 -0.21
N GLU A 69 32.84 9.49 -0.02
CA GLU A 69 32.90 8.28 -0.87
C GLU A 69 31.71 7.38 -0.53
N LEU A 70 31.42 7.20 0.73
CA LEU A 70 30.24 6.46 1.18
C LEU A 70 28.93 7.18 0.81
N TRP A 71 28.92 8.51 0.78
CA TRP A 71 27.77 9.28 0.30
C TRP A 71 27.48 9.01 -1.17
N SER A 72 28.49 9.08 -2.02
CA SER A 72 28.33 8.78 -3.45
C SER A 72 27.94 7.33 -3.72
N GLY A 73 28.26 6.43 -2.80
CA GLY A 73 27.84 5.02 -2.80
C GLY A 73 26.47 4.74 -2.19
N CYS A 74 25.63 5.74 -1.94
CA CYS A 74 24.29 5.62 -1.30
C CYS A 74 24.31 5.03 0.14
N ILE A 75 25.46 4.99 0.80
CA ILE A 75 25.62 4.39 2.13
C ILE A 75 25.39 5.43 3.23
N SER A 76 26.08 6.58 3.14
CA SER A 76 25.98 7.62 4.18
C SER A 76 24.59 8.16 4.40
N GLY A 77 23.76 8.17 3.36
CA GLY A 77 22.37 8.59 3.40
C GLY A 77 21.39 7.44 3.48
N ALA A 78 21.81 6.20 3.74
CA ALA A 78 20.88 5.08 3.81
C ALA A 78 19.85 5.28 4.92
N PHE A 79 18.60 4.97 4.61
CA PHE A 79 17.54 4.91 5.59
C PHE A 79 17.67 3.66 6.44
N GLN A 80 17.35 3.76 7.73
CA GLN A 80 17.05 2.56 8.49
C GLN A 80 15.74 1.95 7.96
N GLU A 81 15.68 0.63 7.92
CA GLU A 81 14.56 -0.15 7.35
C GLU A 81 13.19 0.28 7.85
N GLN A 82 13.07 0.54 9.15
CA GLN A 82 11.82 0.98 9.77
C GLN A 82 11.49 2.46 9.48
N GLU A 83 12.51 3.31 9.35
CA GLU A 83 12.33 4.74 9.13
C GLU A 83 11.81 5.04 7.71
N ILE A 84 12.32 4.33 6.69
CA ILE A 84 11.82 4.51 5.33
C ILE A 84 10.32 4.20 5.26
N MET A 85 9.89 3.06 5.82
CA MET A 85 8.48 2.67 5.84
C MET A 85 7.62 3.71 6.54
N LYS A 86 8.03 4.15 7.74
CA LYS A 86 7.33 5.16 8.52
C LYS A 86 7.17 6.49 7.76
N MET A 87 8.20 6.94 7.08
CA MET A 87 8.19 8.21 6.32
C MET A 87 7.14 8.20 5.20
N PHE A 88 6.98 7.08 4.50
CA PHE A 88 5.96 6.94 3.46
C PHE A 88 4.54 6.79 4.05
N VAL A 89 4.38 6.10 5.18
CA VAL A 89 3.09 6.06 5.93
C VAL A 89 2.69 7.48 6.36
N GLU A 90 3.61 8.25 6.94
CA GLU A 90 3.35 9.62 7.38
C GLU A 90 3.00 10.58 6.22
N ALA A 91 3.49 10.30 5.01
CA ALA A 91 3.11 11.04 3.81
C ALA A 91 1.72 10.68 3.30
N GLY A 92 1.10 9.61 3.79
CA GLY A 92 -0.25 9.17 3.44
C GLY A 92 -0.33 8.05 2.41
N PHE A 93 0.79 7.41 2.07
CA PHE A 93 0.79 6.23 1.22
C PHE A 93 0.13 5.05 1.91
N GLN A 94 -0.53 4.20 1.13
CA GLN A 94 -1.14 2.94 1.55
C GLN A 94 -0.57 1.78 0.73
N ALA A 95 -0.84 0.55 1.16
CA ALA A 95 -0.32 -0.67 0.51
C ALA A 95 1.20 -0.68 0.40
N LEU A 96 1.88 -0.16 1.40
CA LEU A 96 3.34 -0.17 1.42
C LEU A 96 3.85 -1.59 1.58
N CYS A 97 4.73 -2.00 0.67
CA CYS A 97 5.32 -3.33 0.66
C CYS A 97 6.77 -3.27 0.21
N PHE A 98 7.64 -4.02 0.87
CA PHE A 98 8.93 -4.36 0.30
C PHE A 98 8.73 -5.45 -0.76
N ASP A 99 8.56 -5.03 -2.01
CA ASP A 99 8.38 -5.91 -3.16
C ASP A 99 9.65 -6.73 -3.45
N MET A 100 10.81 -6.13 -3.19
CA MET A 100 12.11 -6.78 -3.26
C MET A 100 12.91 -6.48 -1.99
N TRP A 101 13.53 -7.52 -1.45
CA TRP A 101 14.41 -7.48 -0.29
C TRP A 101 15.59 -8.38 -0.53
N SER A 102 16.81 -7.81 -0.59
CA SER A 102 18.02 -8.63 -0.70
C SER A 102 18.29 -9.37 0.61
N THR A 103 18.23 -10.69 0.58
CA THR A 103 18.51 -11.55 1.76
C THR A 103 19.93 -11.39 2.27
N GLU A 104 20.87 -11.30 1.34
CA GLU A 104 22.28 -11.05 1.66
C GLU A 104 22.56 -9.53 1.65
N PRO A 105 23.32 -9.00 2.63
CA PRO A 105 23.74 -7.61 2.61
C PRO A 105 24.66 -7.36 1.40
N TRP A 106 24.43 -6.27 0.70
CA TRP A 106 25.31 -5.81 -0.37
C TRP A 106 26.66 -5.36 0.19
N ARG A 107 26.67 -4.75 1.38
CA ARG A 107 27.88 -4.37 2.12
C ARG A 107 27.64 -4.46 3.62
N VAL A 108 28.75 -4.68 4.36
CA VAL A 108 28.80 -4.55 5.81
C VAL A 108 29.90 -3.55 6.14
N ILE A 109 29.59 -2.47 6.85
CA ILE A 109 30.55 -1.44 7.26
C ILE A 109 30.36 -1.19 8.75
N GLU A 110 31.41 -1.43 9.54
CA GLU A 110 31.39 -1.29 11.00
C GLU A 110 30.23 -2.10 11.66
N ASN A 111 29.98 -3.29 11.18
CA ASN A 111 28.90 -4.22 11.55
C ASN A 111 27.49 -3.76 11.16
N ILE A 112 27.32 -2.65 10.46
CA ILE A 112 26.04 -2.23 9.90
C ILE A 112 25.86 -2.92 8.55
N GLU A 113 24.75 -3.60 8.36
CA GLU A 113 24.40 -4.27 7.11
C GLU A 113 23.60 -3.33 6.19
N PHE A 114 24.04 -3.23 4.94
CA PHE A 114 23.39 -2.43 3.90
C PHE A 114 22.82 -3.35 2.83
N ARG A 115 21.52 -3.21 2.53
CA ARG A 115 20.75 -4.06 1.61
C ARG A 115 20.03 -3.23 0.56
N ALA A 116 19.91 -3.81 -0.62
CA ALA A 116 19.02 -3.27 -1.64
C ALA A 116 17.58 -3.69 -1.35
N VAL A 117 16.66 -2.74 -1.45
CA VAL A 117 15.22 -2.99 -1.35
C VAL A 117 14.47 -2.27 -2.45
N THR A 118 13.29 -2.75 -2.78
CA THR A 118 12.31 -2.01 -3.57
C THR A 118 11.04 -1.85 -2.73
N LEU A 119 10.75 -0.62 -2.36
CA LEU A 119 9.52 -0.25 -1.67
C LEU A 119 8.48 0.19 -2.70
N THR A 120 7.31 -0.41 -2.67
CA THR A 120 6.15 -0.02 -3.47
C THR A 120 5.05 0.56 -2.58
N GLY A 121 4.16 1.36 -3.17
CA GLY A 121 3.04 1.94 -2.44
C GLY A 121 2.08 2.65 -3.38
N VAL A 122 0.91 2.98 -2.86
CA VAL A 122 -0.19 3.59 -3.60
C VAL A 122 -0.64 4.87 -2.91
N LYS A 123 -0.90 5.92 -3.67
CA LYS A 123 -1.64 7.08 -3.18
C LYS A 123 -3.12 6.74 -3.15
N PRO A 124 -3.81 6.77 -1.99
CA PRO A 124 -5.21 6.39 -1.91
C PRO A 124 -6.08 7.24 -2.83
N GLU A 125 -7.16 6.65 -3.33
CA GLU A 125 -8.17 7.40 -4.07
C GLU A 125 -8.95 8.32 -3.12
N ASP A 126 -9.16 9.56 -3.55
CA ASP A 126 -9.91 10.58 -2.79
C ASP A 126 -11.43 10.51 -3.08
N LYS A 127 -11.91 9.39 -3.58
CA LYS A 127 -13.34 9.17 -3.80
C LYS A 127 -14.04 8.89 -2.47
N GLY A 128 -15.20 9.52 -2.26
CA GLY A 128 -16.03 9.27 -1.09
C GLY A 128 -16.25 7.77 -0.86
N ARG A 129 -16.33 7.38 0.40
CA ARG A 129 -16.62 5.99 0.75
C ARG A 129 -18.13 5.75 0.61
N PHE A 130 -18.51 4.91 -0.33
CA PHE A 130 -19.91 4.53 -0.55
C PHE A 130 -20.09 3.02 -0.40
N ASP A 131 -21.20 2.63 0.17
CA ASP A 131 -21.64 1.24 0.26
C ASP A 131 -22.58 0.91 -0.90
N TYR A 132 -22.10 0.05 -1.81
CA TYR A 132 -22.87 -0.55 -2.90
C TYR A 132 -23.34 -1.98 -2.57
N GLY A 133 -23.12 -2.45 -1.35
CA GLY A 133 -23.41 -3.82 -0.96
C GLY A 133 -22.26 -4.80 -1.15
N HIS A 134 -21.09 -4.33 -1.50
CA HIS A 134 -19.92 -5.16 -1.69
C HIS A 134 -19.44 -5.81 -0.38
N ALA A 135 -18.82 -6.97 -0.54
CA ALA A 135 -18.12 -7.66 0.53
C ALA A 135 -16.84 -8.31 0.00
N VAL A 136 -15.95 -8.66 0.91
CA VAL A 136 -14.74 -9.43 0.60
C VAL A 136 -14.58 -10.57 1.59
N ILE A 137 -13.90 -11.63 1.15
CA ILE A 137 -13.47 -12.74 2.02
C ILE A 137 -11.96 -12.85 1.90
N TYR A 138 -11.26 -12.72 3.01
CA TYR A 138 -9.83 -13.01 3.06
C TYR A 138 -9.59 -14.52 3.00
N ARG A 139 -8.78 -14.98 2.03
CA ARG A 139 -8.50 -16.39 1.78
C ARG A 139 -7.64 -17.05 2.86
N GLY A 140 -6.76 -16.30 3.51
CA GLY A 140 -5.74 -16.80 4.41
C GLY A 140 -4.33 -16.54 3.85
N PRO A 141 -3.24 -17.09 4.49
CA PRO A 141 -3.26 -18.14 5.52
C PRO A 141 -3.40 -17.64 6.96
N PHE A 142 -3.25 -16.34 7.24
CA PHE A 142 -3.32 -15.82 8.60
C PHE A 142 -4.74 -15.90 9.19
N ASN A 143 -4.89 -15.84 10.51
CA ASN A 143 -6.20 -15.82 11.16
C ASN A 143 -7.02 -14.59 10.79
N ALA A 144 -6.33 -13.44 10.67
CA ALA A 144 -6.89 -12.19 10.19
C ALA A 144 -5.77 -11.31 9.63
N VAL A 145 -6.14 -10.38 8.75
CA VAL A 145 -5.29 -9.27 8.30
C VAL A 145 -6.02 -7.94 8.53
N TYR A 146 -5.25 -6.85 8.52
CA TYR A 146 -5.77 -5.48 8.68
C TYR A 146 -5.24 -4.63 7.54
N ASP A 147 -6.10 -3.76 7.01
CA ASP A 147 -5.66 -2.73 6.07
C ASP A 147 -5.18 -1.45 6.79
N ASP A 148 -4.62 -0.52 6.02
CA ASP A 148 -4.11 0.76 6.54
C ASP A 148 -5.22 1.67 7.12
N ASP A 149 -6.49 1.42 6.76
CA ASP A 149 -7.66 2.11 7.32
C ASP A 149 -8.14 1.46 8.63
N GLY A 150 -7.49 0.38 9.10
CA GLY A 150 -7.83 -0.36 10.31
C GLY A 150 -9.02 -1.31 10.15
N ASN A 151 -9.43 -1.66 8.92
CA ASN A 151 -10.45 -2.67 8.72
C ASN A 151 -9.87 -4.05 8.99
N ALA A 152 -10.61 -4.88 9.72
CA ALA A 152 -10.24 -6.25 10.05
C ALA A 152 -10.88 -7.23 9.06
N PHE A 153 -10.09 -8.17 8.55
CA PHE A 153 -10.53 -9.24 7.65
C PHE A 153 -10.16 -10.62 8.23
N PRO A 154 -11.01 -11.20 9.07
CA PRO A 154 -10.82 -12.56 9.54
C PRO A 154 -10.92 -13.55 8.39
N ARG A 155 -10.08 -14.59 8.40
CA ARG A 155 -10.06 -15.60 7.34
C ARG A 155 -11.40 -16.29 7.16
N GLY A 156 -11.88 -16.32 5.92
CA GLY A 156 -13.11 -17.02 5.52
C GLY A 156 -14.40 -16.28 5.90
N GLU A 157 -14.32 -15.11 6.52
CA GLU A 157 -15.51 -14.33 6.88
C GLU A 157 -15.88 -13.32 5.79
N CYS A 158 -17.18 -13.18 5.54
CA CYS A 158 -17.72 -12.25 4.55
C CYS A 158 -17.84 -10.85 5.17
N MET A 159 -16.85 -9.98 4.90
CA MET A 159 -16.73 -8.67 5.49
C MET A 159 -17.33 -7.61 4.58
N ALA A 160 -18.21 -6.76 5.12
CA ALA A 160 -18.74 -5.61 4.40
C ALA A 160 -17.64 -4.57 4.17
N VAL A 161 -17.58 -4.03 2.95
CA VAL A 161 -16.60 -3.00 2.57
C VAL A 161 -17.25 -1.92 1.70
N CYS A 162 -16.69 -0.71 1.72
CA CYS A 162 -17.06 0.32 0.75
C CYS A 162 -16.46 0.01 -0.63
N GLU A 163 -16.97 0.65 -1.67
CA GLU A 163 -16.51 0.50 -3.06
C GLU A 163 -14.99 0.70 -3.20
N ARG A 164 -14.42 1.73 -2.56
CA ARG A 164 -12.98 2.00 -2.59
C ARG A 164 -12.17 0.81 -2.08
N THR A 165 -12.53 0.29 -0.90
CA THR A 165 -11.86 -0.86 -0.28
C THR A 165 -12.08 -2.14 -1.10
N PHE A 166 -13.30 -2.34 -1.64
CA PHE A 166 -13.58 -3.47 -2.51
C PHE A 166 -12.64 -3.52 -3.71
N ARG A 167 -12.57 -2.43 -4.49
CA ARG A 167 -11.68 -2.35 -5.66
C ARG A 167 -10.21 -2.51 -5.28
N PHE A 168 -9.79 -1.88 -4.20
CA PHE A 168 -8.41 -1.96 -3.73
C PHE A 168 -7.98 -3.39 -3.40
N LEU A 169 -8.86 -4.17 -2.77
CA LEU A 169 -8.58 -5.55 -2.38
C LEU A 169 -8.79 -6.57 -3.51
N THR A 170 -9.61 -6.26 -4.52
CA THR A 170 -9.99 -7.22 -5.58
C THR A 170 -9.42 -6.91 -6.96
N GLU A 171 -9.00 -5.67 -7.20
CA GLU A 171 -8.42 -5.21 -8.48
C GLU A 171 -6.98 -4.69 -8.30
N GLY A 172 -6.55 -4.49 -7.05
CA GLY A 172 -5.25 -3.96 -6.65
C GLY A 172 -4.21 -5.05 -6.37
N PRO A 173 -3.17 -4.71 -5.60
CA PRO A 173 -2.06 -5.62 -5.31
C PRO A 173 -2.45 -6.85 -4.48
N TYR A 174 -3.63 -6.86 -3.86
CA TYR A 174 -4.11 -7.94 -2.98
C TYR A 174 -5.17 -8.85 -3.62
N GLN A 175 -5.42 -8.72 -4.92
CA GLN A 175 -6.47 -9.49 -5.63
C GLN A 175 -6.38 -11.01 -5.44
N ASP A 176 -5.19 -11.55 -5.26
CA ASP A 176 -4.96 -12.98 -5.06
C ASP A 176 -5.28 -13.45 -3.64
N ASP A 177 -5.30 -12.53 -2.66
CA ASP A 177 -5.55 -12.81 -1.25
C ASP A 177 -7.03 -12.70 -0.87
N PHE A 178 -7.83 -12.00 -1.70
CA PHE A 178 -9.23 -11.72 -1.42
C PHE A 178 -10.18 -12.26 -2.49
N ILE A 179 -11.36 -12.68 -2.04
CA ILE A 179 -12.50 -13.00 -2.89
C ILE A 179 -13.47 -11.84 -2.84
N GLY A 180 -13.71 -11.18 -3.98
CA GLY A 180 -14.72 -10.14 -4.07
C GLY A 180 -16.12 -10.74 -4.18
N ILE A 181 -17.08 -10.17 -3.46
CA ILE A 181 -18.49 -10.54 -3.51
C ILE A 181 -19.30 -9.29 -3.84
N THR A 182 -19.96 -9.31 -4.98
CA THR A 182 -20.92 -8.29 -5.38
C THR A 182 -22.29 -8.56 -4.77
N PRO A 183 -23.12 -7.55 -4.54
CA PRO A 183 -24.46 -7.75 -4.03
C PRO A 183 -25.33 -8.56 -5.02
N ALA A 184 -26.23 -9.38 -4.50
CA ALA A 184 -27.16 -10.16 -5.33
C ALA A 184 -28.16 -9.27 -6.09
N VAL A 185 -28.44 -8.08 -5.57
CA VAL A 185 -29.31 -7.07 -6.17
C VAL A 185 -28.58 -5.73 -6.13
N GLU A 186 -28.49 -5.09 -7.30
CA GLU A 186 -27.95 -3.73 -7.39
C GLU A 186 -28.78 -2.79 -6.52
N ARG A 187 -28.08 -1.90 -5.81
CA ARG A 187 -28.71 -0.88 -4.95
C ARG A 187 -28.04 0.48 -5.14
N ASP A 188 -28.79 1.51 -4.86
CA ASP A 188 -28.25 2.87 -4.83
C ASP A 188 -27.17 2.98 -3.76
N PRO A 189 -26.07 3.69 -4.05
CA PRO A 189 -24.99 3.88 -3.11
C PRO A 189 -25.43 4.73 -1.92
N VAL A 190 -25.06 4.29 -0.73
CA VAL A 190 -25.22 5.08 0.49
C VAL A 190 -23.86 5.42 1.08
N PRO A 191 -23.70 6.55 1.79
CA PRO A 191 -22.45 6.86 2.46
C PRO A 191 -22.02 5.72 3.39
N TRP A 192 -20.77 5.30 3.29
CA TRP A 192 -20.20 4.26 4.15
C TRP A 192 -19.99 4.79 5.57
N CYS A 193 -20.64 4.15 6.55
CA CYS A 193 -20.53 4.48 7.96
C CYS A 193 -20.41 3.25 8.87
N ALA A 194 -20.25 2.06 8.29
CA ALA A 194 -20.13 0.83 9.07
C ALA A 194 -18.79 0.78 9.83
N PRO A 195 -18.78 0.33 11.08
CA PRO A 195 -17.55 0.14 11.84
C PRO A 195 -16.69 -0.97 11.24
N SER A 196 -15.38 -0.93 11.55
CA SER A 196 -14.46 -2.02 11.21
C SER A 196 -14.98 -3.36 11.76
N GLY A 197 -14.81 -4.44 11.00
CA GLY A 197 -15.28 -5.76 11.40
C GLY A 197 -16.77 -6.02 11.13
N THR A 198 -17.49 -5.13 10.44
CA THR A 198 -18.88 -5.37 10.05
C THR A 198 -18.96 -6.50 9.03
N LYS A 199 -19.75 -7.52 9.33
CA LYS A 199 -20.05 -8.62 8.39
C LYS A 199 -21.19 -8.22 7.44
N ARG A 200 -21.08 -8.64 6.19
CA ARG A 200 -22.20 -8.50 5.25
C ARG A 200 -23.22 -9.60 5.51
N PRO A 201 -24.53 -9.27 5.71
CA PRO A 201 -25.57 -10.27 5.86
C PRO A 201 -25.62 -11.22 4.67
N VAL A 202 -25.72 -12.53 4.94
CA VAL A 202 -25.76 -13.57 3.90
C VAL A 202 -26.91 -13.35 2.90
N ALA A 203 -28.03 -12.80 3.35
CA ALA A 203 -29.15 -12.50 2.47
C ALA A 203 -28.82 -11.47 1.39
N GLU A 204 -27.86 -10.57 1.63
CA GLU A 204 -27.43 -9.53 0.68
C GLU A 204 -26.43 -10.06 -0.36
N THR A 205 -25.76 -11.18 -0.08
CA THR A 205 -24.69 -11.75 -0.91
C THR A 205 -25.10 -13.05 -1.64
N LYS A 206 -26.31 -13.55 -1.37
CA LYS A 206 -26.80 -14.72 -2.07
C LYS A 206 -27.11 -14.37 -3.53
N GLY A 207 -26.31 -14.92 -4.43
CA GLY A 207 -26.54 -14.92 -5.86
C GLY A 207 -26.66 -16.36 -6.37
N GLY A 208 -27.21 -16.54 -7.52
CA GLY A 208 -27.29 -17.82 -8.21
C GLY A 208 -28.70 -18.26 -8.57
N VAL A 209 -28.78 -19.28 -9.42
CA VAL A 209 -30.05 -19.88 -9.86
C VAL A 209 -30.64 -20.65 -8.68
N GLN A 210 -31.89 -20.34 -8.31
CA GLN A 210 -32.62 -21.20 -7.39
C GLN A 210 -32.85 -22.53 -8.05
N ILE A 211 -32.27 -23.59 -7.54
CA ILE A 211 -32.56 -24.97 -7.97
C ILE A 211 -33.83 -25.38 -7.25
N ASN A 212 -34.93 -25.51 -8.00
CA ASN A 212 -36.15 -26.09 -7.45
C ASN A 212 -35.83 -27.51 -6.98
N SER A 213 -36.40 -27.89 -5.83
CA SER A 213 -36.12 -29.13 -5.09
C SER A 213 -36.36 -30.45 -5.84
N ASP A 214 -36.77 -30.38 -7.09
CA ASP A 214 -37.07 -31.55 -7.92
C ASP A 214 -35.86 -32.09 -8.72
N VAL A 215 -34.70 -31.46 -8.62
CA VAL A 215 -33.48 -31.92 -9.28
C VAL A 215 -32.56 -32.54 -8.22
N SER A 216 -32.49 -33.85 -8.18
CA SER A 216 -31.48 -34.61 -7.44
C SER A 216 -30.08 -34.33 -8.02
N GLY A 217 -29.48 -33.23 -7.60
CA GLY A 217 -28.13 -32.85 -8.02
C GLY A 217 -27.09 -33.63 -7.23
N SER A 218 -26.26 -34.38 -7.93
CA SER A 218 -25.07 -35.00 -7.40
C SER A 218 -24.13 -33.89 -6.92
N CYS A 219 -23.70 -33.93 -5.63
CA CYS A 219 -22.62 -33.09 -5.16
C CYS A 219 -21.33 -33.41 -5.90
N CYS A 220 -20.81 -32.48 -6.65
CA CYS A 220 -19.45 -32.57 -7.17
C CYS A 220 -18.48 -32.28 -6.02
N TYR A 221 -17.51 -33.17 -5.81
CA TYR A 221 -16.35 -33.00 -4.94
C TYR A 221 -15.26 -32.18 -5.62
#